data_db31a1833a67ba130e9a0760ecd17e74
#
_entry.id   db31a1833a67ba130e9a0760ecd17e74
#
_cell.length_a   1.000
_cell.length_b   1.000
_cell.length_c   1.000
_cell.angle_alpha   90.00
_cell.angle_beta   90.00
_cell.angle_gamma   90.00
#
_symmetry.space_group_name_H-M   'P 1'
#
loop_
_entity.id
_entity.type
_entity.pdbx_description
1 polymer ?
#
loop_
_entity_poly.entity_id
_entity_poly.type
_entity_poly.pdbx_seq_one_letter_code
_entity_poly.pdbx_strand_id
1 'polypeptide(L)'
;MKKTLIAVLLSFFFVNTSQAQYEIPDVPKKQTSVYDYSKVLSLLEATSLEQKLLRYSASTSTQIVVIVINSTNGEDINYLAANWGEKWKIGQKDKDNGVVLLMAKGDRKVAIQAGRGTEGALTDLMSKRIIESRIIPEFKRGNYYKGLDKGTDGIFEVLTGEFKETRKRKSKKKGKGFSGVLPFIVIVFLFFAFRNRGGGKNGGRRSGSGALLDILILSSMGRSGGFGGGSSSGGSFGSGGFGGGFGGGSFGGGGASGSW
;
A
#
# COMPACT_ATOMS: atom_id res chain seq x y z
N MET A 1 -25.35 9.47 49.52
CA MET A 1 -25.68 8.36 48.62
C MET A 1 -25.58 8.70 47.12
N LYS A 2 -26.14 9.81 46.58
CA LYS A 2 -25.99 10.16 45.15
C LYS A 2 -24.55 10.47 44.70
N LYS A 3 -23.75 11.12 45.58
CA LYS A 3 -22.35 11.47 45.25
C LYS A 3 -21.40 10.26 45.23
N THR A 4 -21.68 9.26 46.09
CA THR A 4 -20.91 7.99 46.11
C THR A 4 -21.25 7.12 44.89
N LEU A 5 -22.51 7.11 44.45
CA LEU A 5 -22.91 6.39 43.22
C LEU A 5 -22.24 6.96 41.98
N ILE A 6 -22.12 8.29 41.89
CA ILE A 6 -21.44 8.98 40.74
C ILE A 6 -19.94 8.67 40.75
N ALA A 7 -19.30 8.63 41.93
CA ALA A 7 -17.87 8.30 42.03
C ALA A 7 -17.59 6.83 41.60
N VAL A 8 -18.48 5.90 41.96
CA VAL A 8 -18.38 4.49 41.52
C VAL A 8 -18.64 4.35 40.04
N LEU A 9 -19.57 5.10 39.48
CA LEU A 9 -19.84 5.11 38.01
C LEU A 9 -18.67 5.72 37.23
N LEU A 10 -18.01 6.76 37.76
CA LEU A 10 -16.81 7.35 37.15
C LEU A 10 -15.60 6.42 37.22
N SER A 11 -15.44 5.63 38.31
CA SER A 11 -14.33 4.68 38.40
C SER A 11 -14.44 3.51 37.42
N PHE A 12 -15.65 3.15 36.98
CA PHE A 12 -15.87 2.13 35.95
C PHE A 12 -15.47 2.60 34.55
N PHE A 13 -15.40 3.93 34.31
CA PHE A 13 -14.96 4.47 33.01
C PHE A 13 -13.44 4.48 32.85
N PHE A 14 -12.66 4.24 33.89
CA PHE A 14 -11.21 4.10 33.86
C PHE A 14 -10.73 2.65 33.73
N VAL A 15 -11.53 1.74 33.16
CA VAL A 15 -11.01 0.45 32.70
C VAL A 15 -10.15 0.74 31.49
N ASN A 16 -8.86 1.02 31.75
CA ASN A 16 -7.85 1.07 30.71
C ASN A 16 -7.89 -0.26 29.96
N THR A 17 -8.40 -0.24 28.73
CA THR A 17 -8.17 -1.32 27.78
C THR A 17 -6.68 -1.31 27.47
N SER A 18 -5.89 -2.02 28.28
CA SER A 18 -4.51 -2.35 27.95
C SER A 18 -4.57 -3.18 26.67
N GLN A 19 -4.39 -2.52 25.52
CA GLN A 19 -4.17 -3.24 24.27
C GLN A 19 -2.82 -3.94 24.45
N ALA A 20 -2.84 -5.26 24.52
CA ALA A 20 -1.63 -6.05 24.58
C ALA A 20 -0.89 -5.84 23.24
N GLN A 21 0.16 -5.04 23.27
CA GLN A 21 1.06 -4.87 22.14
C GLN A 21 1.65 -6.24 21.77
N TYR A 22 1.78 -6.51 20.46
CA TYR A 22 2.37 -7.77 20.01
C TYR A 22 3.84 -7.83 20.42
N GLU A 23 4.19 -8.84 21.19
CA GLU A 23 5.58 -9.05 21.61
C GLU A 23 6.36 -9.73 20.50
N ILE A 24 7.16 -8.93 19.78
CA ILE A 24 8.07 -9.45 18.75
C ILE A 24 9.14 -10.30 19.45
N PRO A 25 9.33 -11.58 19.06
CA PRO A 25 10.35 -12.43 19.68
C PRO A 25 11.76 -11.90 19.44
N ASP A 26 12.70 -12.34 20.24
CA ASP A 26 14.11 -12.03 20.03
C ASP A 26 14.63 -12.70 18.77
N VAL A 27 15.72 -12.14 18.21
CA VAL A 27 16.36 -12.68 17.00
C VAL A 27 16.79 -14.13 17.25
N PRO A 28 16.28 -15.11 16.47
CA PRO A 28 16.67 -16.49 16.63
C PRO A 28 18.16 -16.72 16.40
N LYS A 29 18.79 -17.61 17.16
CA LYS A 29 20.21 -17.95 17.00
C LYS A 29 20.52 -18.47 15.58
N LYS A 30 19.61 -19.26 15.01
CA LYS A 30 19.66 -19.68 13.62
C LYS A 30 18.74 -18.77 12.80
N GLN A 31 19.32 -17.91 12.01
CA GLN A 31 18.56 -17.00 11.15
C GLN A 31 18.20 -17.66 9.82
N THR A 32 16.93 -17.55 9.46
CA THR A 32 16.32 -18.06 8.23
C THR A 32 15.56 -16.94 7.52
N SER A 33 15.13 -17.19 6.30
CA SER A 33 14.30 -16.21 5.56
C SER A 33 12.79 -16.47 5.72
N VAL A 34 12.38 -17.57 6.38
CA VAL A 34 10.97 -17.93 6.58
C VAL A 34 10.73 -18.29 8.04
N TYR A 35 9.81 -17.60 8.67
CA TYR A 35 9.38 -17.84 10.05
C TYR A 35 7.87 -18.06 10.09
N ASP A 36 7.44 -19.30 10.20
CA ASP A 36 6.03 -19.68 10.28
C ASP A 36 5.63 -20.08 11.71
N TYR A 37 5.21 -19.09 12.51
CA TYR A 37 4.72 -19.31 13.87
C TYR A 37 3.31 -19.91 13.93
N SER A 38 2.57 -19.82 12.81
CA SER A 38 1.19 -20.31 12.72
C SER A 38 1.06 -21.70 12.10
N LYS A 39 2.18 -22.30 11.69
CA LYS A 39 2.21 -23.62 11.05
C LYS A 39 1.25 -23.73 9.85
N VAL A 40 1.25 -22.69 9.02
CA VAL A 40 0.41 -22.58 7.82
C VAL A 40 1.04 -23.32 6.64
N LEU A 41 2.37 -23.33 6.60
CA LEU A 41 3.16 -23.95 5.56
C LEU A 41 3.57 -25.37 5.98
N SER A 42 3.53 -26.28 5.05
CA SER A 42 4.19 -27.57 5.21
C SER A 42 5.71 -27.37 5.24
N LEU A 43 6.44 -28.35 5.76
CA LEU A 43 7.91 -28.30 5.81
C LEU A 43 8.53 -28.12 4.41
N LEU A 44 7.98 -28.79 3.39
CA LEU A 44 8.41 -28.67 2.00
C LEU A 44 8.19 -27.27 1.45
N GLU A 45 7.02 -26.68 1.70
CA GLU A 45 6.69 -25.32 1.25
C GLU A 45 7.59 -24.28 1.92
N ALA A 46 7.77 -24.37 3.23
CA ALA A 46 8.65 -23.46 3.97
C ALA A 46 10.10 -23.57 3.47
N THR A 47 10.62 -24.79 3.27
CA THR A 47 11.98 -25.01 2.76
C THR A 47 12.13 -24.48 1.33
N SER A 48 11.15 -24.71 0.47
CA SER A 48 11.18 -24.24 -0.92
C SER A 48 11.19 -22.71 -1.00
N LEU A 49 10.34 -22.05 -0.19
CA LEU A 49 10.29 -20.60 -0.11
C LEU A 49 11.61 -20.04 0.44
N GLU A 50 12.15 -20.65 1.51
CA GLU A 50 13.42 -20.25 2.08
C GLU A 50 14.58 -20.34 1.07
N GLN A 51 14.72 -21.46 0.36
CA GLN A 51 15.75 -21.63 -0.66
C GLN A 51 15.63 -20.59 -1.79
N LYS A 52 14.40 -20.25 -2.19
CA LYS A 52 14.13 -19.20 -3.18
C LYS A 52 14.63 -17.84 -2.68
N LEU A 53 14.31 -17.46 -1.45
CA LEU A 53 14.71 -16.20 -0.85
C LEU A 53 16.22 -16.12 -0.63
N LEU A 54 16.85 -17.19 -0.19
CA LEU A 54 18.30 -17.27 -0.03
C LEU A 54 19.05 -17.11 -1.36
N ARG A 55 18.57 -17.77 -2.44
CA ARG A 55 19.16 -17.60 -3.78
C ARG A 55 19.04 -16.16 -4.26
N TYR A 56 17.89 -15.53 -4.05
CA TYR A 56 17.72 -14.13 -4.41
C TYR A 56 18.65 -13.23 -3.62
N SER A 57 18.75 -13.44 -2.32
CA SER A 57 19.66 -12.67 -1.46
C SER A 57 21.12 -12.84 -1.84
N ALA A 58 21.54 -14.05 -2.21
CA ALA A 58 22.91 -14.33 -2.66
C ALA A 58 23.27 -13.56 -3.95
N SER A 59 22.29 -13.32 -4.84
CA SER A 59 22.52 -12.63 -6.11
C SER A 59 22.42 -11.10 -6.01
N THR A 60 21.58 -10.57 -5.10
CA THR A 60 21.24 -9.14 -5.02
C THR A 60 21.71 -8.48 -3.74
N SER A 61 22.14 -9.25 -2.74
CA SER A 61 22.40 -8.83 -1.36
C SER A 61 21.17 -8.33 -0.60
N THR A 62 19.97 -8.28 -1.21
CA THR A 62 18.74 -7.86 -0.54
C THR A 62 18.21 -9.00 0.36
N GLN A 63 17.90 -8.67 1.60
CA GLN A 63 17.37 -9.62 2.57
C GLN A 63 15.86 -9.53 2.62
N ILE A 64 15.16 -10.60 2.23
CA ILE A 64 13.71 -10.68 2.31
C ILE A 64 13.35 -11.74 3.34
N VAL A 65 12.55 -11.35 4.32
CA VAL A 65 12.08 -12.24 5.39
C VAL A 65 10.56 -12.34 5.36
N VAL A 66 10.06 -13.57 5.29
CA VAL A 66 8.64 -13.89 5.36
C VAL A 66 8.31 -14.35 6.77
N ILE A 67 7.33 -13.70 7.38
CA ILE A 67 6.89 -13.97 8.76
C ILE A 67 5.39 -14.27 8.72
N VAL A 68 5.00 -15.39 9.32
CA VAL A 68 3.61 -15.82 9.41
C VAL A 68 3.22 -15.94 10.87
N ILE A 69 2.26 -15.12 11.29
CA ILE A 69 1.70 -15.13 12.64
C ILE A 69 0.19 -15.39 12.59
N ASN A 70 -0.40 -15.73 13.73
CA ASN A 70 -1.85 -15.92 13.80
C ASN A 70 -2.59 -14.58 13.86
N SER A 71 -2.20 -13.68 14.76
CA SER A 71 -2.84 -12.39 14.99
C SER A 71 -1.82 -11.31 15.33
N THR A 72 -2.11 -10.06 14.98
CA THR A 72 -1.37 -8.88 15.41
C THR A 72 -1.76 -8.40 16.80
N ASN A 73 -2.71 -9.09 17.48
CA ASN A 73 -3.30 -8.68 18.77
C ASN A 73 -3.90 -7.26 18.74
N GLY A 74 -4.42 -6.85 17.57
CA GLY A 74 -5.03 -5.53 17.39
C GLY A 74 -4.07 -4.43 16.94
N GLU A 75 -2.78 -4.71 16.87
CA GLU A 75 -1.78 -3.77 16.38
C GLU A 75 -1.89 -3.57 14.86
N ASP A 76 -1.50 -2.39 14.38
CA ASP A 76 -1.41 -2.15 12.94
C ASP A 76 -0.32 -3.03 12.31
N ILE A 77 -0.68 -3.77 11.26
CA ILE A 77 0.22 -4.74 10.65
C ILE A 77 1.43 -4.09 9.95
N ASN A 78 1.30 -2.86 9.45
CA ASN A 78 2.43 -2.16 8.83
C ASN A 78 3.43 -1.74 9.91
N TYR A 79 2.91 -1.19 11.02
CA TYR A 79 3.71 -0.81 12.16
C TYR A 79 4.44 -2.02 12.76
N LEU A 80 3.71 -3.13 12.97
CA LEU A 80 4.30 -4.37 13.48
C LEU A 80 5.39 -4.92 12.55
N ALA A 81 5.17 -4.93 11.24
CA ALA A 81 6.16 -5.41 10.27
C ALA A 81 7.40 -4.52 10.21
N ALA A 82 7.24 -3.20 10.29
CA ALA A 82 8.36 -2.26 10.35
C ALA A 82 9.18 -2.45 11.64
N ASN A 83 8.51 -2.55 12.80
CA ASN A 83 9.16 -2.82 14.09
C ASN A 83 9.90 -4.17 14.10
N TRP A 84 9.32 -5.18 13.44
CA TRP A 84 9.98 -6.49 13.30
C TRP A 84 11.29 -6.38 12.53
N GLY A 85 11.23 -5.69 11.38
CA GLY A 85 12.42 -5.42 10.58
C GLY A 85 13.50 -4.64 11.34
N GLU A 86 13.08 -3.64 12.10
CA GLU A 86 13.98 -2.81 12.91
C GLU A 86 14.56 -3.59 14.10
N LYS A 87 13.72 -4.33 14.87
CA LYS A 87 14.17 -5.13 16.02
C LYS A 87 15.16 -6.21 15.59
N TRP A 88 14.88 -6.88 14.48
CA TRP A 88 15.72 -7.97 13.98
C TRP A 88 16.87 -7.49 13.10
N LYS A 89 16.94 -6.18 12.82
CA LYS A 89 17.99 -5.60 11.98
C LYS A 89 18.08 -6.25 10.60
N ILE A 90 16.91 -6.51 9.96
CA ILE A 90 16.83 -7.18 8.67
C ILE A 90 17.41 -6.25 7.59
N GLY A 91 18.33 -6.75 6.80
CA GLY A 91 19.09 -5.98 5.81
C GLY A 91 20.55 -5.78 6.20
N GLN A 92 21.32 -5.22 5.29
CA GLN A 92 22.73 -4.89 5.54
C GLN A 92 22.83 -3.49 6.17
N LYS A 93 23.73 -3.33 7.13
CA LYS A 93 23.91 -2.11 7.92
C LYS A 93 24.08 -0.83 7.07
N ASP A 94 24.85 -0.93 5.99
CA ASP A 94 25.19 0.24 5.17
C ASP A 94 24.27 0.40 3.95
N LYS A 95 23.36 -0.55 3.73
CA LYS A 95 22.48 -0.58 2.55
C LYS A 95 21.01 -0.48 2.89
N ASP A 96 20.63 -0.79 4.14
CA ASP A 96 19.23 -0.84 4.59
C ASP A 96 18.29 -1.61 3.64
N ASN A 97 18.82 -2.68 3.01
CA ASN A 97 18.19 -3.41 1.92
C ASN A 97 17.39 -4.61 2.41
N GLY A 98 16.71 -4.44 3.54
CA GLY A 98 15.79 -5.41 4.09
C GLY A 98 14.37 -5.28 3.55
N VAL A 99 13.63 -6.39 3.47
CA VAL A 99 12.19 -6.41 3.19
C VAL A 99 11.52 -7.40 4.12
N VAL A 100 10.41 -7.00 4.74
CA VAL A 100 9.57 -7.87 5.58
C VAL A 100 8.23 -8.09 4.88
N LEU A 101 7.87 -9.36 4.67
CA LEU A 101 6.54 -9.78 4.26
C LEU A 101 5.87 -10.45 5.46
N LEU A 102 4.97 -9.74 6.14
CA LEU A 102 4.27 -10.22 7.34
C LEU A 102 2.84 -10.63 6.98
N MET A 103 2.44 -11.84 7.36
CA MET A 103 1.08 -12.34 7.24
C MET A 103 0.51 -12.67 8.62
N ALA A 104 -0.63 -12.08 8.97
CA ALA A 104 -1.45 -12.43 10.13
C ALA A 104 -2.67 -13.22 9.65
N LYS A 105 -2.60 -14.57 9.75
CA LYS A 105 -3.60 -15.48 9.17
C LYS A 105 -4.97 -15.31 9.80
N GLY A 106 -5.04 -15.25 11.12
CA GLY A 106 -6.31 -15.12 11.87
C GLY A 106 -6.99 -13.79 11.62
N ASP A 107 -6.22 -12.71 11.48
CA ASP A 107 -6.72 -11.37 11.18
C ASP A 107 -6.99 -11.16 9.69
N ARG A 108 -6.58 -12.09 8.83
CA ARG A 108 -6.62 -11.96 7.36
C ARG A 108 -5.95 -10.69 6.86
N LYS A 109 -4.78 -10.39 7.40
CA LYS A 109 -4.00 -9.21 7.03
C LYS A 109 -2.62 -9.61 6.52
N VAL A 110 -2.11 -8.85 5.57
CA VAL A 110 -0.75 -9.00 5.04
C VAL A 110 -0.13 -7.63 4.84
N ALA A 111 1.16 -7.51 5.12
CA ALA A 111 1.93 -6.30 4.87
C ALA A 111 3.25 -6.62 4.20
N ILE A 112 3.73 -5.70 3.37
CA ILE A 112 5.08 -5.65 2.84
C ILE A 112 5.70 -4.34 3.32
N GLN A 113 6.81 -4.43 4.05
CA GLN A 113 7.57 -3.29 4.53
C GLN A 113 8.97 -3.32 3.95
N ALA A 114 9.39 -2.18 3.43
CA ALA A 114 10.70 -1.99 2.82
C ALA A 114 11.65 -1.27 3.78
N GLY A 115 12.88 -1.71 3.86
CA GLY A 115 13.95 -0.94 4.47
C GLY A 115 14.30 0.27 3.61
N ARG A 116 14.93 1.29 4.21
CA ARG A 116 15.22 2.58 3.55
C ARG A 116 15.95 2.43 2.22
N GLY A 117 16.85 1.46 2.10
CA GLY A 117 17.59 1.22 0.87
C GLY A 117 16.80 0.56 -0.26
N THR A 118 15.64 -0.04 0.05
CA THR A 118 14.76 -0.67 -0.95
C THR A 118 13.50 0.15 -1.23
N GLU A 119 13.16 1.13 -0.39
CA GLU A 119 11.95 1.94 -0.48
C GLU A 119 11.85 2.71 -1.81
N GLY A 120 12.99 3.15 -2.35
CA GLY A 120 13.03 3.84 -3.63
C GLY A 120 12.53 3.00 -4.81
N ALA A 121 12.75 1.69 -4.79
CA ALA A 121 12.25 0.74 -5.79
C ALA A 121 10.92 0.12 -5.34
N LEU A 122 10.88 -0.45 -4.15
CA LEU A 122 9.70 -1.09 -3.55
C LEU A 122 8.86 -0.05 -2.80
N THR A 123 8.29 0.89 -3.54
CA THR A 123 7.43 1.95 -2.98
C THR A 123 6.13 1.38 -2.40
N ASP A 124 5.42 2.17 -1.57
CA ASP A 124 4.10 1.81 -1.02
C ASP A 124 3.12 1.40 -2.11
N LEU A 125 3.13 2.12 -3.24
CA LEU A 125 2.27 1.81 -4.37
C LEU A 125 2.62 0.45 -4.99
N MET A 126 3.90 0.11 -5.14
CA MET A 126 4.34 -1.18 -5.66
C MET A 126 4.03 -2.30 -4.67
N SER A 127 4.31 -2.11 -3.38
CA SER A 127 3.94 -3.04 -2.31
C SER A 127 2.43 -3.31 -2.33
N LYS A 128 1.61 -2.26 -2.45
CA LYS A 128 0.15 -2.39 -2.56
C LYS A 128 -0.29 -3.17 -3.78
N ARG A 129 0.31 -2.91 -4.93
CA ARG A 129 0.03 -3.65 -6.17
C ARG A 129 0.36 -5.13 -6.06
N ILE A 130 1.52 -5.48 -5.50
CA ILE A 130 1.91 -6.87 -5.26
C ILE A 130 0.88 -7.56 -4.37
N ILE A 131 0.53 -6.93 -3.24
CA ILE A 131 -0.45 -7.47 -2.31
C ILE A 131 -1.78 -7.74 -3.01
N GLU A 132 -2.33 -6.75 -3.71
CA GLU A 132 -3.65 -6.86 -4.32
C GLU A 132 -3.70 -7.77 -5.57
N SER A 133 -2.61 -7.81 -6.36
CA SER A 133 -2.61 -8.56 -7.61
C SER A 133 -2.04 -9.98 -7.50
N ARG A 134 -1.13 -10.22 -6.56
CA ARG A 134 -0.41 -11.50 -6.45
C ARG A 134 -0.78 -12.29 -5.19
N ILE A 135 -0.89 -11.60 -4.02
CA ILE A 135 -1.07 -12.27 -2.72
C ILE A 135 -2.54 -12.53 -2.43
N ILE A 136 -3.35 -11.48 -2.35
CA ILE A 136 -4.76 -11.57 -1.93
C ILE A 136 -5.59 -12.55 -2.77
N PRO A 137 -5.47 -12.64 -4.09
CA PRO A 137 -6.26 -13.58 -4.87
C PRO A 137 -6.01 -15.05 -4.50
N GLU A 138 -4.78 -15.40 -4.11
CA GLU A 138 -4.45 -16.76 -3.67
C GLU A 138 -4.90 -16.98 -2.21
N PHE A 139 -4.73 -16.00 -1.33
CA PHE A 139 -5.17 -16.08 0.08
C PHE A 139 -6.69 -16.24 0.20
N LYS A 140 -7.47 -15.59 -0.65
CA LYS A 140 -8.94 -15.78 -0.73
C LYS A 140 -9.36 -17.19 -1.09
N ARG A 141 -8.47 -17.94 -1.76
CA ARG A 141 -8.68 -19.35 -2.12
C ARG A 141 -8.12 -20.32 -1.07
N GLY A 142 -7.51 -19.81 0.01
CA GLY A 142 -6.83 -20.61 1.01
C GLY A 142 -5.41 -21.06 0.62
N ASN A 143 -4.89 -20.65 -0.54
CA ASN A 143 -3.59 -21.03 -1.05
C ASN A 143 -2.48 -20.12 -0.48
N TYR A 144 -2.19 -20.26 0.81
CA TYR A 144 -1.26 -19.35 1.49
C TYR A 144 0.16 -19.42 0.94
N TYR A 145 0.71 -20.63 0.79
CA TYR A 145 2.04 -20.81 0.20
C TYR A 145 2.15 -20.12 -1.16
N LYS A 146 1.21 -20.40 -2.06
CA LYS A 146 1.22 -19.83 -3.41
C LYS A 146 1.09 -18.30 -3.42
N GLY A 147 0.35 -17.74 -2.45
CA GLY A 147 0.27 -16.28 -2.28
C GLY A 147 1.58 -15.68 -1.82
N LEU A 148 2.27 -16.29 -0.85
CA LEU A 148 3.60 -15.87 -0.39
C LEU A 148 4.64 -16.04 -1.50
N ASP A 149 4.62 -17.14 -2.21
CA ASP A 149 5.53 -17.44 -3.32
C ASP A 149 5.40 -16.41 -4.45
N LYS A 150 4.17 -16.14 -4.93
CA LYS A 150 3.89 -15.11 -5.93
C LYS A 150 4.17 -13.69 -5.43
N GLY A 151 3.94 -13.45 -4.13
CA GLY A 151 4.26 -12.17 -3.50
C GLY A 151 5.76 -11.88 -3.54
N THR A 152 6.57 -12.88 -3.19
CA THR A 152 8.03 -12.75 -3.26
C THR A 152 8.54 -12.60 -4.68
N ASP A 153 7.95 -13.29 -5.68
CA ASP A 153 8.25 -13.03 -7.09
C ASP A 153 7.95 -11.60 -7.50
N GLY A 154 6.80 -11.06 -7.07
CA GLY A 154 6.46 -9.67 -7.32
C GLY A 154 7.45 -8.68 -6.69
N ILE A 155 7.95 -8.97 -5.49
CA ILE A 155 9.00 -8.17 -4.85
C ILE A 155 10.29 -8.24 -5.68
N PHE A 156 10.70 -9.43 -6.13
CA PHE A 156 11.90 -9.60 -6.97
C PHE A 156 11.79 -8.79 -8.27
N GLU A 157 10.65 -8.93 -8.98
CA GLU A 157 10.38 -8.21 -10.24
C GLU A 157 10.47 -6.68 -10.04
N VAL A 158 9.95 -6.15 -8.93
CA VAL A 158 10.03 -4.72 -8.62
C VAL A 158 11.46 -4.28 -8.37
N LEU A 159 12.19 -5.03 -7.55
CA LEU A 159 13.56 -4.68 -7.17
C LEU A 159 14.55 -4.83 -8.33
N THR A 160 14.26 -5.68 -9.32
CA THR A 160 15.04 -5.80 -10.57
C THR A 160 14.57 -4.87 -11.68
N GLY A 161 13.49 -4.12 -11.48
CA GLY A 161 12.90 -3.24 -12.48
C GLY A 161 12.06 -3.94 -13.56
N GLU A 162 11.72 -5.23 -13.36
CA GLU A 162 11.01 -6.06 -14.35
C GLU A 162 9.50 -6.20 -14.07
N PHE A 163 8.98 -5.54 -13.05
CA PHE A 163 7.59 -5.70 -12.64
C PHE A 163 6.61 -5.28 -13.73
N LYS A 164 5.81 -6.23 -14.22
CA LYS A 164 4.71 -6.02 -15.16
C LYS A 164 3.37 -6.20 -14.47
N GLU A 165 2.53 -5.19 -14.48
CA GLU A 165 1.18 -5.30 -13.92
C GLU A 165 0.31 -6.21 -14.80
N THR A 166 -0.06 -7.39 -14.28
CA THR A 166 -0.97 -8.34 -14.94
C THR A 166 -2.46 -8.01 -14.72
N ARG A 167 -2.76 -6.93 -14.04
CA ARG A 167 -4.14 -6.49 -13.81
C ARG A 167 -4.75 -6.07 -15.15
N LYS A 168 -5.59 -6.92 -15.75
CA LYS A 168 -6.54 -6.46 -16.77
C LYS A 168 -7.35 -5.33 -16.12
N ARG A 169 -7.08 -4.07 -16.48
CA ARG A 169 -7.97 -2.96 -16.18
C ARG A 169 -9.35 -3.42 -16.59
N LYS A 170 -10.23 -3.72 -15.63
CA LYS A 170 -11.65 -3.75 -15.92
C LYS A 170 -11.93 -2.35 -16.45
N SER A 171 -11.99 -2.22 -17.76
CA SER A 171 -12.50 -1.04 -18.41
C SER A 171 -13.81 -0.77 -17.68
N LYS A 172 -13.87 0.31 -16.90
CA LYS A 172 -15.15 0.82 -16.44
C LYS A 172 -15.90 1.00 -17.72
N LYS A 173 -16.86 0.08 -18.04
CA LYS A 173 -17.86 0.34 -19.03
C LYS A 173 -18.33 1.74 -18.65
N LYS A 174 -18.00 2.73 -19.49
CA LYS A 174 -18.61 4.06 -19.42
C LYS A 174 -20.09 3.74 -19.28
N GLY A 175 -20.63 3.85 -18.10
CA GLY A 175 -22.04 3.77 -17.89
C GLY A 175 -22.56 4.72 -18.93
N LYS A 176 -23.49 4.28 -19.79
CA LYS A 176 -24.17 5.16 -20.73
C LYS A 176 -24.65 6.31 -19.86
N GLY A 177 -23.81 7.35 -19.81
CA GLY A 177 -24.11 8.54 -19.04
C GLY A 177 -25.44 9.02 -19.56
N PHE A 178 -26.24 9.39 -18.70
CA PHE A 178 -27.38 10.26 -18.65
C PHE A 178 -27.61 11.16 -19.90
N SER A 179 -27.30 10.63 -21.09
CA SER A 179 -27.33 11.32 -22.37
C SER A 179 -28.76 11.52 -22.88
N GLY A 180 -29.77 10.91 -22.24
CA GLY A 180 -31.16 11.04 -22.65
C GLY A 180 -31.95 12.11 -21.87
N VAL A 181 -31.50 12.51 -20.68
CA VAL A 181 -32.27 13.45 -19.86
C VAL A 181 -31.89 14.90 -20.15
N LEU A 182 -30.64 15.15 -20.54
CA LEU A 182 -30.17 16.51 -20.86
C LEU A 182 -30.95 17.16 -22.02
N PRO A 183 -31.17 16.50 -23.17
CA PRO A 183 -31.99 17.07 -24.23
C PRO A 183 -33.45 17.29 -23.80
N PHE A 184 -34.00 16.41 -22.94
CA PHE A 184 -35.37 16.56 -22.42
C PHE A 184 -35.50 17.79 -21.52
N ILE A 185 -34.52 18.04 -20.64
CA ILE A 185 -34.49 19.23 -19.78
C ILE A 185 -34.35 20.51 -20.65
N VAL A 186 -33.53 20.48 -21.70
CA VAL A 186 -33.39 21.62 -22.62
C VAL A 186 -34.71 21.88 -23.37
N ILE A 187 -35.39 20.84 -23.84
CA ILE A 187 -36.71 20.98 -24.52
C ILE A 187 -37.75 21.55 -23.56
N VAL A 188 -37.81 21.06 -22.32
CA VAL A 188 -38.77 21.58 -21.31
C VAL A 188 -38.42 23.04 -20.97
N PHE A 189 -37.16 23.38 -20.83
CA PHE A 189 -36.70 24.78 -20.57
C PHE A 189 -37.06 25.71 -21.74
N LEU A 190 -36.82 25.29 -22.97
CA LEU A 190 -37.21 26.06 -24.17
C LEU A 190 -38.72 26.21 -24.26
N PHE A 191 -39.52 25.14 -23.95
CA PHE A 191 -40.96 25.22 -23.93
C PHE A 191 -41.48 26.25 -22.94
N PHE A 192 -40.94 26.32 -21.73
CA PHE A 192 -41.27 27.33 -20.72
C PHE A 192 -40.80 28.73 -21.12
N ALA A 193 -39.60 28.85 -21.73
CA ALA A 193 -39.09 30.13 -22.20
C ALA A 193 -39.91 30.75 -23.34
N PHE A 194 -40.40 29.90 -24.25
CA PHE A 194 -41.26 30.38 -25.38
C PHE A 194 -42.72 30.59 -24.99
N ARG A 195 -43.20 29.87 -23.98
CA ARG A 195 -44.57 30.03 -23.47
C ARG A 195 -44.80 31.38 -22.76
N ASN A 196 -43.74 32.03 -22.28
CA ASN A 196 -43.83 33.31 -21.59
C ASN A 196 -43.58 34.52 -22.52
N ARG A 197 -43.53 34.31 -23.85
CA ARG A 197 -43.39 35.41 -24.83
C ARG A 197 -44.75 35.82 -25.42
N GLY A 198 -45.66 36.19 -24.49
CA GLY A 198 -46.92 36.81 -24.89
C GLY A 198 -47.06 38.16 -24.13
N GLY A 199 -46.75 39.27 -24.79
CA GLY A 199 -47.25 40.56 -24.41
C GLY A 199 -46.24 41.49 -23.67
N GLY A 200 -45.87 42.60 -24.33
CA GLY A 200 -45.32 43.79 -23.67
C GLY A 200 -44.17 44.47 -24.44
N LYS A 201 -44.55 45.45 -25.30
CA LYS A 201 -43.64 46.49 -25.84
C LYS A 201 -43.03 47.30 -24.68
N ASN A 202 -41.72 47.51 -24.66
CA ASN A 202 -41.05 48.80 -24.73
C ASN A 202 -39.53 48.69 -24.36
N GLY A 203 -38.73 49.17 -25.21
CA GLY A 203 -37.63 50.09 -25.14
C GLY A 203 -36.48 49.84 -24.12
N GLY A 204 -35.24 49.75 -24.64
CA GLY A 204 -34.06 50.02 -23.81
C GLY A 204 -32.81 49.25 -24.23
N ARG A 205 -31.99 49.90 -25.05
CA ARG A 205 -30.60 49.54 -25.41
C ARG A 205 -29.75 49.33 -24.15
N ARG A 206 -28.87 48.26 -24.19
CA ARG A 206 -27.40 48.29 -23.87
C ARG A 206 -26.91 46.88 -23.84
N SER A 207 -26.14 46.51 -24.83
CA SER A 207 -24.68 46.28 -24.86
C SER A 207 -24.11 45.64 -23.59
N GLY A 208 -23.65 44.40 -23.74
CA GLY A 208 -22.97 43.65 -22.70
C GLY A 208 -22.65 42.20 -23.09
N SER A 209 -22.23 41.94 -24.34
CA SER A 209 -21.69 40.63 -24.74
C SER A 209 -20.16 40.72 -24.66
N GLY A 210 -19.57 40.26 -23.59
CA GLY A 210 -18.11 40.23 -23.49
C GLY A 210 -17.51 39.50 -22.28
N ALA A 211 -18.32 39.19 -21.27
CA ALA A 211 -17.75 38.74 -20.01
C ALA A 211 -17.63 37.23 -19.78
N LEU A 212 -18.18 36.41 -20.68
CA LEU A 212 -18.14 34.96 -20.49
C LEU A 212 -17.07 34.23 -21.32
N LEU A 213 -16.48 34.92 -22.32
CA LEU A 213 -15.39 34.35 -23.11
C LEU A 213 -14.01 34.59 -22.48
N ASP A 214 -13.84 35.60 -21.66
CA ASP A 214 -12.56 35.94 -21.03
C ASP A 214 -12.18 34.97 -19.88
N ILE A 215 -13.16 34.30 -19.26
CA ILE A 215 -12.91 33.35 -18.16
C ILE A 215 -12.41 31.98 -18.69
N LEU A 216 -12.71 31.65 -19.94
CA LEU A 216 -12.33 30.34 -20.52
C LEU A 216 -10.91 30.33 -21.10
N ILE A 217 -10.32 31.50 -21.37
CA ILE A 217 -8.96 31.60 -21.96
C ILE A 217 -7.89 31.65 -20.87
N LEU A 218 -8.22 32.09 -19.65
CA LEU A 218 -7.25 32.27 -18.56
C LEU A 218 -6.95 30.97 -17.78
N SER A 219 -7.70 29.88 -17.97
CA SER A 219 -7.51 28.60 -17.27
C SER A 219 -6.60 27.60 -17.98
N SER A 220 -6.13 27.89 -19.19
CA SER A 220 -5.30 26.99 -20.01
C SER A 220 -3.81 27.36 -20.10
N MET A 221 -3.38 28.47 -19.49
CA MET A 221 -1.97 28.86 -19.49
C MET A 221 -1.39 28.84 -18.08
N GLY A 222 -0.76 27.75 -17.72
CA GLY A 222 0.05 27.76 -16.51
C GLY A 222 0.33 26.41 -15.92
N ARG A 223 1.16 25.59 -16.55
CA ARG A 223 2.09 24.72 -15.83
C ARG A 223 3.16 24.15 -16.75
N SER A 224 4.15 24.94 -16.95
CA SER A 224 5.48 24.54 -17.35
C SER A 224 6.39 24.80 -16.16
N GLY A 225 7.16 23.81 -15.74
CA GLY A 225 8.11 23.95 -14.68
C GLY A 225 8.80 22.62 -14.43
N GLY A 226 9.79 22.32 -15.24
CA GLY A 226 10.73 21.24 -15.03
C GLY A 226 11.72 21.59 -13.93
N PHE A 227 12.21 20.55 -13.23
CA PHE A 227 13.51 20.61 -12.55
C PHE A 227 14.21 19.28 -12.76
N GLY A 228 15.33 19.36 -13.45
CA GLY A 228 16.31 18.33 -13.61
C GLY A 228 17.41 18.45 -12.53
N GLY A 229 18.29 17.48 -12.52
CA GLY A 229 19.53 17.38 -11.74
C GLY A 229 19.51 16.11 -10.92
N GLY A 230 20.17 15.06 -11.18
CA GLY A 230 21.53 14.84 -11.63
C GLY A 230 22.44 14.68 -10.41
N SER A 231 22.76 13.42 -10.04
CA SER A 231 24.14 13.11 -9.66
C SER A 231 24.34 11.62 -9.45
N SER A 232 25.24 11.10 -10.18
CA SER A 232 25.85 9.79 -10.15
C SER A 232 26.91 9.70 -9.05
N SER A 233 27.01 8.52 -8.41
CA SER A 233 28.25 7.97 -7.84
C SER A 233 27.92 6.52 -7.49
N GLY A 234 28.40 5.51 -8.07
CA GLY A 234 29.71 5.06 -8.40
C GLY A 234 30.29 4.20 -7.30
N GLY A 235 30.22 2.85 -7.46
CA GLY A 235 31.28 2.00 -7.02
C GLY A 235 31.04 1.07 -5.84
N SER A 236 31.26 -0.13 -6.11
CA SER A 236 31.95 -1.20 -5.38
C SER A 236 31.11 -2.43 -5.07
N PHE A 237 31.38 -3.45 -5.87
CA PHE A 237 30.95 -4.83 -5.64
C PHE A 237 31.74 -5.43 -4.47
N GLY A 238 31.02 -5.77 -3.41
CA GLY A 238 31.50 -6.61 -2.32
C GLY A 238 30.65 -7.87 -2.24
N SER A 239 31.21 -8.97 -2.68
CA SER A 239 30.68 -10.32 -2.53
C SER A 239 30.50 -10.65 -1.06
N GLY A 240 29.26 -10.89 -0.61
CA GLY A 240 28.97 -11.39 0.73
C GLY A 240 27.74 -12.27 0.68
N GLY A 241 27.92 -13.57 0.61
CA GLY A 241 26.83 -14.55 0.75
C GLY A 241 26.19 -14.49 2.13
N PHE A 242 24.95 -14.96 2.22
CA PHE A 242 24.10 -15.01 3.43
C PHE A 242 24.62 -15.97 4.51
N GLY A 243 25.90 -15.92 4.78
CA GLY A 243 26.53 -16.67 5.90
C GLY A 243 26.71 -15.83 7.16
N GLY A 244 26.33 -14.57 7.14
CA GLY A 244 26.39 -13.66 8.27
C GLY A 244 25.03 -13.01 8.48
N GLY A 245 24.45 -13.24 9.61
CA GLY A 245 23.15 -12.83 10.09
C GLY A 245 22.57 -11.50 9.62
N PHE A 246 21.44 -11.12 10.16
CA PHE A 246 20.83 -9.81 9.92
C PHE A 246 21.85 -8.70 10.24
N GLY A 247 22.12 -7.84 9.28
CA GLY A 247 23.30 -6.96 9.30
C GLY A 247 23.09 -5.55 9.86
N GLY A 248 21.86 -5.18 10.25
CA GLY A 248 21.57 -3.88 10.86
C GLY A 248 20.84 -2.89 9.98
N GLY A 249 19.96 -3.36 9.09
CA GLY A 249 19.09 -2.50 8.28
C GLY A 249 18.11 -1.67 9.09
N SER A 250 17.76 -0.49 8.60
CA SER A 250 16.78 0.43 9.19
C SER A 250 15.52 0.49 8.34
N PHE A 251 14.34 0.58 9.00
CA PHE A 251 13.03 0.65 8.35
C PHE A 251 12.41 2.04 8.55
N GLY A 252 12.04 2.70 7.44
CA GLY A 252 11.47 4.05 7.45
C GLY A 252 9.95 4.11 7.55
N GLY A 253 9.27 2.95 7.62
CA GLY A 253 7.81 2.88 7.62
C GLY A 253 7.17 2.91 6.23
N GLY A 254 7.96 2.94 5.16
CA GLY A 254 7.47 2.79 3.79
C GLY A 254 7.01 1.35 3.52
N GLY A 255 5.80 1.19 2.94
CA GLY A 255 5.24 -0.12 2.66
C GLY A 255 3.72 -0.07 2.51
N ALA A 256 3.09 -1.22 2.40
CA ALA A 256 1.65 -1.31 2.27
C ALA A 256 1.09 -2.58 2.92
N SER A 257 -0.20 -2.53 3.21
CA SER A 257 -0.94 -3.68 3.71
C SER A 257 -2.24 -3.92 2.94
N GLY A 258 -2.80 -5.10 3.14
CA GLY A 258 -4.08 -5.49 2.60
C GLY A 258 -4.76 -6.57 3.43
N SER A 259 -6.05 -6.83 3.15
CA SER A 259 -6.85 -7.86 3.81
C SER A 259 -7.57 -8.71 2.76
N TRP A 260 -7.93 -9.96 3.16
CA TRP A 260 -8.63 -10.91 2.28
C TRP A 260 -9.82 -11.58 2.93
#